data_9d89d7870859893f66b3ac5027d0b3c6
#
_entry.id   9d89d7870859893f66b3ac5027d0b3c6
#
_cell.length_a   1.000
_cell.length_b   1.000
_cell.length_c   1.000
_cell.angle_alpha   90.00
_cell.angle_beta   90.00
_cell.angle_gamma   90.00
#
_symmetry.space_group_name_H-M   'P 1'
#
loop_
_entity.id
_entity.type
_entity.pdbx_description
1 polymer ?
#
loop_
_entity_poly.entity_id
_entity_poly.type
_entity_poly.pdbx_seq_one_letter_code
_entity_poly.pdbx_strand_id
1 'polypeptide(L)'
;MKALLCVLGVLLPLCIMTAVAAEVDLKRITVSNPYIMVFGKDAKSGSGYFVISNKNSSAVILNKVNSDIGAAMLHKTDVDETGIAKMKHLENIVVPGSGSLKLEPGGTHIMFMDLRNKLEENERYPVTLFFKGLGSLEIDFILKSPNKNKKSHKHEHGHSHKHDH
;
A
#
# COMPACT_ATOMS: atom_id res chain seq x y z
N MET A 1 -32.72 -64.45 44.39
CA MET A 1 -32.59 -63.99 42.98
C MET A 1 -32.08 -62.55 43.04
N LYS A 2 -30.78 -62.31 42.73
CA LYS A 2 -30.17 -60.98 42.74
C LYS A 2 -29.92 -60.57 41.26
N ALA A 3 -30.60 -59.57 40.83
CA ALA A 3 -30.41 -58.97 39.45
C ALA A 3 -29.17 -58.10 39.48
N LEU A 4 -28.20 -58.41 38.64
CA LEU A 4 -26.98 -57.61 38.40
C LEU A 4 -27.24 -56.63 37.28
N LEU A 5 -27.31 -55.35 37.63
CA LEU A 5 -27.51 -54.23 36.64
C LEU A 5 -26.13 -53.83 36.07
N CYS A 6 -25.80 -54.24 34.84
CA CYS A 6 -24.64 -53.76 34.11
C CYS A 6 -24.95 -52.39 33.58
N VAL A 7 -24.32 -51.33 34.13
CA VAL A 7 -24.29 -49.99 33.58
C VAL A 7 -23.18 -49.90 32.54
N LEU A 8 -23.54 -49.93 31.27
CA LEU A 8 -22.61 -49.74 30.14
C LEU A 8 -22.34 -48.25 29.97
N GLY A 9 -21.25 -47.74 30.53
CA GLY A 9 -20.81 -46.36 30.35
C GLY A 9 -20.26 -46.12 28.94
N VAL A 10 -21.03 -45.40 28.12
CA VAL A 10 -20.57 -44.95 26.83
C VAL A 10 -19.61 -43.79 27.03
N LEU A 11 -18.31 -44.04 26.84
CA LEU A 11 -17.25 -43.03 26.83
C LEU A 11 -17.29 -42.33 25.47
N LEU A 12 -17.87 -41.11 25.40
CA LEU A 12 -17.88 -40.28 24.20
C LEU A 12 -16.48 -39.66 24.06
N PRO A 13 -15.75 -39.88 22.94
CA PRO A 13 -14.45 -39.23 22.76
C PRO A 13 -14.69 -37.72 22.48
N LEU A 14 -14.20 -36.89 23.40
CA LEU A 14 -14.16 -35.44 23.24
C LEU A 14 -13.10 -35.12 22.19
N CYS A 15 -13.53 -34.90 20.93
CA CYS A 15 -12.67 -34.47 19.84
C CYS A 15 -12.26 -33.02 20.08
N ILE A 16 -11.10 -32.79 20.67
CA ILE A 16 -10.51 -31.46 20.83
C ILE A 16 -9.99 -31.03 19.45
N MET A 17 -10.77 -30.22 18.73
CA MET A 17 -10.31 -29.52 17.53
C MET A 17 -9.32 -28.44 17.96
N THR A 18 -8.03 -28.71 17.84
CA THR A 18 -7.00 -27.69 17.95
C THR A 18 -7.08 -26.81 16.72
N ALA A 19 -7.55 -25.58 16.88
CA ALA A 19 -7.46 -24.56 15.83
C ALA A 19 -5.96 -24.25 15.62
N VAL A 20 -5.40 -24.72 14.51
CA VAL A 20 -4.05 -24.31 14.08
C VAL A 20 -4.20 -22.88 13.59
N ALA A 21 -3.71 -21.92 14.37
CA ALA A 21 -3.56 -20.54 13.90
C ALA A 21 -2.65 -20.56 12.67
N ALA A 22 -3.14 -19.99 11.56
CA ALA A 22 -2.34 -19.93 10.33
C ALA A 22 -1.12 -19.06 10.59
N GLU A 23 0.06 -19.66 10.50
CA GLU A 23 1.34 -18.96 10.62
C GLU A 23 1.48 -17.96 9.48
N VAL A 24 1.82 -16.70 9.80
CA VAL A 24 2.04 -15.63 8.83
C VAL A 24 3.54 -15.50 8.62
N ASP A 25 4.00 -15.66 7.36
CA ASP A 25 5.40 -15.60 6.98
C ASP A 25 5.66 -14.38 6.08
N LEU A 26 6.66 -13.56 6.46
CA LEU A 26 7.09 -12.39 5.69
C LEU A 26 7.61 -12.78 4.28
N LYS A 27 8.21 -13.96 4.11
CA LYS A 27 8.66 -14.46 2.80
C LYS A 27 7.52 -14.68 1.80
N ARG A 28 6.29 -14.72 2.27
CA ARG A 28 5.08 -14.83 1.44
C ARG A 28 4.49 -13.47 1.06
N ILE A 29 5.15 -12.39 1.46
CA ILE A 29 4.83 -11.01 1.06
C ILE A 29 5.75 -10.64 -0.11
N THR A 30 5.18 -10.14 -1.20
CA THR A 30 5.96 -9.65 -2.34
C THR A 30 5.53 -8.24 -2.71
N VAL A 31 6.51 -7.43 -3.12
CA VAL A 31 6.28 -6.07 -3.63
C VAL A 31 6.72 -6.02 -5.08
N SER A 32 5.89 -5.44 -5.93
CA SER A 32 6.18 -5.30 -7.36
C SER A 32 5.98 -3.87 -7.83
N ASN A 33 6.77 -3.49 -8.84
CA ASN A 33 6.75 -2.18 -9.49
C ASN A 33 6.87 -0.99 -8.52
N PRO A 34 7.81 -0.99 -7.56
CA PRO A 34 8.00 0.14 -6.66
C PRO A 34 8.59 1.34 -7.43
N TYR A 35 7.96 2.51 -7.29
CA TYR A 35 8.46 3.74 -7.88
C TYR A 35 8.08 4.97 -7.08
N ILE A 36 8.88 6.02 -7.22
CA ILE A 36 8.65 7.36 -6.66
C ILE A 36 8.31 8.31 -7.79
N MET A 37 7.36 9.20 -7.55
CA MET A 37 7.09 10.37 -8.38
C MET A 37 7.34 11.64 -7.59
N VAL A 38 8.03 12.60 -8.21
CA VAL A 38 8.22 13.96 -7.70
C VAL A 38 7.71 14.96 -8.74
N PHE A 39 7.22 16.09 -8.30
CA PHE A 39 6.70 17.15 -9.16
C PHE A 39 7.58 18.39 -9.03
N GLY A 40 8.33 18.71 -10.09
CA GLY A 40 9.26 19.84 -10.13
C GLY A 40 10.70 19.47 -9.84
N LYS A 41 11.63 20.32 -10.28
CA LYS A 41 13.07 20.09 -10.18
C LYS A 41 13.61 20.18 -8.75
N ASP A 42 12.96 21.02 -7.94
CA ASP A 42 13.36 21.27 -6.54
C ASP A 42 12.31 20.73 -5.57
N ALA A 43 11.68 19.61 -5.94
CA ALA A 43 10.65 19.00 -5.14
C ALA A 43 11.15 18.66 -3.73
N LYS A 44 10.43 19.14 -2.71
CA LYS A 44 10.68 18.81 -1.29
C LYS A 44 9.83 17.63 -0.83
N SER A 45 8.98 17.12 -1.70
CA SER A 45 8.14 15.96 -1.42
C SER A 45 7.96 15.09 -2.64
N GLY A 46 7.59 13.84 -2.40
CA GLY A 46 7.32 12.84 -3.44
C GLY A 46 6.30 11.82 -2.96
N SER A 47 5.79 11.04 -3.88
CA SER A 47 4.86 9.95 -3.59
C SER A 47 5.39 8.63 -4.08
N GLY A 48 5.30 7.60 -3.24
CA GLY A 48 5.73 6.24 -3.54
C GLY A 48 4.56 5.31 -3.80
N TYR A 49 4.69 4.50 -4.84
CA TYR A 49 3.65 3.60 -5.33
C TYR A 49 4.21 2.21 -5.59
N PHE A 50 3.40 1.19 -5.36
CA PHE A 50 3.76 -0.22 -5.60
C PHE A 50 2.51 -1.11 -5.51
N VAL A 51 2.65 -2.37 -5.88
CA VAL A 51 1.66 -3.41 -5.57
C VAL A 51 2.26 -4.33 -4.52
N ILE A 52 1.53 -4.57 -3.44
CA ILE A 52 1.89 -5.55 -2.42
C ILE A 52 0.96 -6.74 -2.50
N SER A 53 1.51 -7.94 -2.55
CA SER A 53 0.77 -9.19 -2.59
C SER A 53 1.09 -10.03 -1.36
N ASN A 54 0.05 -10.53 -0.71
CA ASN A 54 0.13 -11.37 0.48
C ASN A 54 -0.38 -12.78 0.14
N LYS A 55 0.54 -13.75 0.07
CA LYS A 55 0.24 -15.16 -0.18
C LYS A 55 -0.07 -15.94 1.11
N ASN A 56 -0.02 -15.30 2.28
CA ASN A 56 -0.51 -15.91 3.51
C ASN A 56 -2.04 -15.99 3.48
N SER A 57 -2.64 -16.91 4.21
CA SER A 57 -4.10 -17.02 4.36
C SER A 57 -4.68 -15.89 5.21
N SER A 58 -3.91 -15.38 6.17
CA SER A 58 -4.30 -14.28 7.05
C SER A 58 -3.86 -12.93 6.51
N ALA A 59 -4.62 -11.87 6.82
CA ALA A 59 -4.25 -10.50 6.50
C ALA A 59 -2.99 -10.07 7.28
N VAL A 60 -2.20 -9.16 6.69
CA VAL A 60 -1.05 -8.52 7.34
C VAL A 60 -1.25 -7.02 7.42
N ILE A 61 -0.62 -6.39 8.39
CA ILE A 61 -0.74 -4.95 8.63
C ILE A 61 0.62 -4.29 8.38
N LEU A 62 0.69 -3.43 7.35
CA LEU A 62 1.78 -2.50 7.14
C LEU A 62 1.53 -1.28 8.02
N ASN A 63 2.39 -1.03 9.02
CA ASN A 63 2.16 -0.01 10.04
C ASN A 63 3.23 1.08 10.11
N LYS A 64 4.34 0.92 9.38
CA LYS A 64 5.40 1.93 9.34
C LYS A 64 6.20 1.81 8.06
N VAL A 65 6.68 2.94 7.57
CA VAL A 65 7.63 3.04 6.46
C VAL A 65 8.81 3.87 6.93
N ASN A 66 10.02 3.48 6.52
CA ASN A 66 11.24 4.26 6.76
C ASN A 66 12.04 4.42 5.47
N SER A 67 12.72 5.56 5.31
CA SER A 67 13.59 5.83 4.17
C SER A 67 14.62 6.90 4.53
N ASP A 68 15.80 6.80 3.92
CA ASP A 68 16.88 7.78 4.09
C ASP A 68 16.71 9.02 3.21
N ILE A 69 15.81 8.99 2.22
CA ILE A 69 15.59 10.15 1.33
C ILE A 69 14.77 11.26 1.96
N GLY A 70 14.00 10.97 3.02
CA GLY A 70 13.13 11.91 3.69
C GLY A 70 12.20 11.22 4.68
N ALA A 71 11.35 11.97 5.38
CA ALA A 71 10.31 11.40 6.23
C ALA A 71 9.27 10.67 5.38
N ALA A 72 8.99 9.40 5.71
CA ALA A 72 8.07 8.55 4.95
C ALA A 72 6.84 8.22 5.79
N MET A 73 5.64 8.44 5.23
CA MET A 73 4.35 8.21 5.90
C MET A 73 3.35 7.54 4.95
N LEU A 74 2.43 6.77 5.52
CA LEU A 74 1.32 6.18 4.78
C LEU A 74 0.18 7.20 4.66
N HIS A 75 -0.28 7.47 3.45
CA HIS A 75 -1.36 8.40 3.18
C HIS A 75 -2.42 7.79 2.26
N LYS A 76 -3.60 8.38 2.29
CA LYS A 76 -4.68 8.13 1.34
C LYS A 76 -5.23 9.45 0.83
N THR A 77 -5.45 9.54 -0.47
CA THR A 77 -6.20 10.62 -1.09
C THR A 77 -7.65 10.23 -1.16
N ASP A 78 -8.53 11.05 -0.59
CA ASP A 78 -9.98 10.96 -0.74
C ASP A 78 -10.43 12.18 -1.56
N VAL A 79 -11.29 11.97 -2.55
CA VAL A 79 -11.90 13.05 -3.33
C VAL A 79 -13.33 13.24 -2.79
N ASP A 80 -13.65 14.44 -2.34
CA ASP A 80 -15.00 14.73 -1.85
C ASP A 80 -16.00 14.95 -3.00
N GLU A 81 -17.28 15.10 -2.65
CA GLU A 81 -18.38 15.26 -3.61
C GLU A 81 -18.21 16.51 -4.52
N THR A 82 -17.41 17.48 -4.10
CA THR A 82 -17.10 18.69 -4.86
C THR A 82 -15.88 18.54 -5.78
N GLY A 83 -15.24 17.36 -5.78
CA GLY A 83 -14.04 17.06 -6.57
C GLY A 83 -12.73 17.54 -5.92
N ILE A 84 -12.77 17.99 -4.66
CA ILE A 84 -11.58 18.43 -3.93
C ILE A 84 -10.86 17.21 -3.34
N ALA A 85 -9.58 17.04 -3.72
CA ALA A 85 -8.73 15.99 -3.17
C ALA A 85 -8.19 16.39 -1.78
N LYS A 86 -8.39 15.52 -0.79
CA LYS A 86 -7.87 15.66 0.57
C LYS A 86 -6.99 14.46 0.90
N MET A 87 -5.78 14.70 1.39
CA MET A 87 -4.89 13.65 1.87
C MET A 87 -5.06 13.45 3.37
N LYS A 88 -5.16 12.18 3.78
CA LYS A 88 -5.24 11.76 5.17
C LYS A 88 -4.07 10.87 5.51
N HIS A 89 -3.46 11.08 6.66
CA HIS A 89 -2.49 10.15 7.22
C HIS A 89 -3.17 8.85 7.64
N LEU A 90 -2.51 7.72 7.35
CA LEU A 90 -2.93 6.39 7.77
C LEU A 90 -1.91 5.81 8.74
N GLU A 91 -2.36 5.38 9.91
CA GLU A 91 -1.50 4.66 10.85
C GLU A 91 -1.17 3.25 10.35
N ASN A 92 -2.10 2.63 9.63
CA ASN A 92 -2.01 1.25 9.19
C ASN A 92 -2.66 1.06 7.82
N ILE A 93 -2.11 0.11 7.06
CA ILE A 93 -2.71 -0.42 5.84
C ILE A 93 -2.87 -1.92 6.00
N VAL A 94 -4.08 -2.44 5.77
CA VAL A 94 -4.37 -3.87 5.81
C VAL A 94 -4.19 -4.46 4.42
N VAL A 95 -3.30 -5.46 4.30
CA VAL A 95 -3.15 -6.25 3.08
C VAL A 95 -3.88 -7.58 3.29
N PRO A 96 -4.96 -7.85 2.54
CA PRO A 96 -5.79 -9.03 2.75
C PRO A 96 -4.99 -10.33 2.56
N GLY A 97 -5.38 -11.38 3.29
CA GLY A 97 -4.84 -12.72 3.09
C GLY A 97 -5.21 -13.25 1.70
N SER A 98 -4.30 -13.99 1.07
CA SER A 98 -4.43 -14.49 -0.30
C SER A 98 -4.86 -13.42 -1.32
N GLY A 99 -4.41 -12.18 -1.08
CA GLY A 99 -4.83 -11.01 -1.85
C GLY A 99 -3.68 -10.04 -2.12
N SER A 100 -4.04 -8.91 -2.73
CA SER A 100 -3.11 -7.82 -3.02
C SER A 100 -3.74 -6.46 -2.75
N LEU A 101 -2.89 -5.48 -2.52
CA LEU A 101 -3.26 -4.08 -2.40
C LEU A 101 -2.36 -3.26 -3.33
N LYS A 102 -2.96 -2.34 -4.06
CA LYS A 102 -2.25 -1.40 -4.93
C LYS A 102 -2.19 -0.03 -4.26
N LEU A 103 -0.97 0.47 -4.12
CA LEU A 103 -0.72 1.86 -3.80
C LEU A 103 -0.53 2.61 -5.12
N GLU A 104 -1.39 3.59 -5.40
CA GLU A 104 -1.48 4.26 -6.70
C GLU A 104 -1.84 5.74 -6.59
N PRO A 105 -1.55 6.54 -7.64
CA PRO A 105 -1.97 7.94 -7.71
C PRO A 105 -3.49 8.11 -7.51
N GLY A 106 -3.87 9.08 -6.68
CA GLY A 106 -5.27 9.33 -6.34
C GLY A 106 -5.86 8.37 -5.29
N GLY A 107 -5.09 7.39 -4.84
CA GLY A 107 -5.47 6.43 -3.81
C GLY A 107 -4.50 6.43 -2.62
N THR A 108 -4.28 5.22 -2.09
CA THR A 108 -3.28 4.99 -1.03
C THR A 108 -1.86 5.09 -1.59
N HIS A 109 -0.95 5.72 -0.84
CA HIS A 109 0.44 5.92 -1.26
C HIS A 109 1.37 6.12 -0.06
N ILE A 110 2.68 6.03 -0.29
CA ILE A 110 3.68 6.55 0.65
C ILE A 110 3.91 8.03 0.29
N MET A 111 3.83 8.91 1.27
CA MET A 111 4.25 10.30 1.14
C MET A 111 5.66 10.43 1.68
N PHE A 112 6.60 10.90 0.85
CA PHE A 112 7.93 11.32 1.25
C PHE A 112 7.93 12.82 1.43
N MET A 113 8.38 13.31 2.59
CA MET A 113 8.47 14.73 2.93
C MET A 113 9.91 15.08 3.30
N ASP A 114 10.24 16.35 3.19
CA ASP A 114 11.56 16.89 3.51
C ASP A 114 12.69 16.13 2.79
N LEU A 115 12.51 15.92 1.47
CA LEU A 115 13.51 15.26 0.66
C LEU A 115 14.86 15.96 0.82
N ARG A 116 15.87 15.21 1.29
CA ARG A 116 17.20 15.73 1.65
C ARG A 116 18.00 16.11 0.44
N ASN A 117 17.85 15.35 -0.63
CA ASN A 117 18.57 15.53 -1.89
C ASN A 117 17.59 15.45 -3.06
N LYS A 118 18.02 15.99 -4.20
CA LYS A 118 17.37 15.77 -5.47
C LYS A 118 17.47 14.29 -5.83
N LEU A 119 16.33 13.67 -6.18
CA LEU A 119 16.31 12.30 -6.66
C LEU A 119 16.65 12.26 -8.16
N GLU A 120 17.48 11.31 -8.56
CA GLU A 120 17.91 11.13 -9.95
C GLU A 120 17.19 9.93 -10.58
N GLU A 121 16.95 10.01 -11.90
CA GLU A 121 16.34 8.90 -12.64
C GLU A 121 17.31 7.70 -12.69
N ASN A 122 16.76 6.49 -12.65
CA ASN A 122 17.47 5.20 -12.66
C ASN A 122 18.30 4.88 -11.40
N GLU A 123 18.32 5.76 -10.41
CA GLU A 123 18.88 5.43 -9.10
C GLU A 123 17.90 4.64 -8.25
N ARG A 124 18.45 3.86 -7.32
CA ARG A 124 17.69 3.02 -6.38
C ARG A 124 17.64 3.70 -5.02
N TYR A 125 16.46 3.76 -4.47
CA TYR A 125 16.18 4.38 -3.18
C TYR A 125 15.59 3.33 -2.25
N PRO A 126 16.35 2.81 -1.28
CA PRO A 126 15.89 1.79 -0.36
C PRO A 126 14.80 2.37 0.56
N VAL A 127 13.72 1.61 0.68
CA VAL A 127 12.59 1.91 1.56
C VAL A 127 12.27 0.67 2.35
N THR A 128 12.19 0.81 3.67
CA THR A 128 11.86 -0.29 4.59
C THR A 128 10.39 -0.23 4.98
N LEU A 129 9.68 -1.30 4.70
CA LEU A 129 8.28 -1.52 5.08
C LEU A 129 8.23 -2.37 6.34
N PHE A 130 7.54 -1.93 7.40
CA PHE A 130 7.40 -2.66 8.66
C PHE A 130 6.00 -3.25 8.77
N PHE A 131 5.94 -4.54 9.05
CA PHE A 131 4.71 -5.29 9.22
C PHE A 131 4.52 -5.65 10.69
N LYS A 132 3.37 -5.28 11.24
CA LYS A 132 3.04 -5.48 12.65
C LYS A 132 3.16 -6.96 13.04
N GLY A 133 4.07 -7.25 13.97
CA GLY A 133 4.30 -8.62 14.49
C GLY A 133 5.06 -9.58 13.55
N LEU A 134 5.55 -9.09 12.37
CA LEU A 134 6.21 -9.95 11.38
C LEU A 134 7.65 -9.55 11.06
N GLY A 135 8.02 -8.27 11.30
CA GLY A 135 9.32 -7.72 10.92
C GLY A 135 9.24 -6.73 9.75
N SER A 136 10.31 -6.60 8.98
CA SER A 136 10.44 -5.61 7.92
C SER A 136 10.96 -6.19 6.61
N LEU A 137 10.58 -5.53 5.51
CA LEU A 137 11.01 -5.81 4.15
C LEU A 137 11.62 -4.55 3.56
N GLU A 138 12.88 -4.61 3.11
CA GLU A 138 13.52 -3.55 2.35
C GLU A 138 13.30 -3.76 0.86
N ILE A 139 12.93 -2.69 0.17
CA ILE A 139 12.68 -2.68 -1.29
C ILE A 139 13.27 -1.43 -1.91
N ASP A 140 13.81 -1.59 -3.12
CA ASP A 140 14.36 -0.50 -3.91
C ASP A 140 13.28 0.17 -4.75
N PHE A 141 13.04 1.45 -4.51
CA PHE A 141 12.24 2.30 -5.38
C PHE A 141 13.09 2.94 -6.46
N ILE A 142 12.51 3.18 -7.62
CA ILE A 142 13.13 3.97 -8.71
C ILE A 142 12.34 5.26 -8.93
N LEU A 143 13.03 6.34 -9.27
CA LEU A 143 12.34 7.58 -9.67
C LEU A 143 11.72 7.39 -11.07
N LYS A 144 10.42 7.69 -11.19
CA LYS A 144 9.75 7.85 -12.49
C LYS A 144 9.36 9.30 -12.69
N SER A 145 9.83 9.88 -13.79
CA SER A 145 9.36 11.20 -14.22
C SER A 145 7.87 11.14 -14.61
N PRO A 146 7.08 12.16 -14.28
CA PRO A 146 5.75 12.29 -14.83
C PRO A 146 5.81 12.26 -16.36
N ASN A 147 5.03 11.41 -16.98
CA ASN A 147 5.06 11.18 -18.44
C ASN A 147 4.86 12.51 -19.19
N LYS A 148 5.89 13.01 -19.88
CA LYS A 148 5.83 14.24 -20.69
C LYS A 148 4.86 14.13 -21.88
N ASN A 149 4.24 12.97 -22.09
CA ASN A 149 3.40 12.66 -23.25
C ASN A 149 1.89 12.85 -23.03
N LYS A 150 1.42 13.42 -21.92
CA LYS A 150 0.07 14.01 -21.93
C LYS A 150 0.14 15.30 -22.70
N LYS A 151 -0.09 15.23 -24.03
CA LYS A 151 -0.38 16.39 -24.89
C LYS A 151 -1.43 17.23 -24.15
N SER A 152 -1.02 18.45 -23.75
CA SER A 152 -1.96 19.45 -23.30
C SER A 152 -3.00 19.61 -24.42
N HIS A 153 -4.26 19.33 -24.12
CA HIS A 153 -5.34 19.75 -24.98
C HIS A 153 -5.30 21.28 -25.00
N LYS A 154 -4.74 21.82 -26.09
CA LYS A 154 -4.75 23.23 -26.41
C LYS A 154 -6.21 23.58 -26.69
N HIS A 155 -6.86 24.22 -25.74
CA HIS A 155 -8.13 24.86 -25.98
C HIS A 155 -7.85 26.09 -26.85
N GLU A 156 -8.02 25.94 -28.15
CA GLU A 156 -8.02 27.03 -29.10
C GLU A 156 -9.37 27.74 -28.96
N HIS A 157 -9.38 28.81 -28.16
CA HIS A 157 -10.47 29.76 -28.17
C HIS A 157 -10.28 30.69 -29.40
N GLY A 158 -10.82 30.28 -30.53
CA GLY A 158 -10.97 31.14 -31.72
C GLY A 158 -12.07 32.16 -31.47
N HIS A 159 -11.71 33.35 -31.00
CA HIS A 159 -12.58 34.51 -31.08
C HIS A 159 -12.34 35.19 -32.45
N SER A 160 -13.18 34.84 -33.40
CA SER A 160 -13.30 35.59 -34.65
C SER A 160 -14.33 36.73 -34.45
N HIS A 161 -13.86 37.95 -34.19
CA HIS A 161 -14.68 39.14 -34.35
C HIS A 161 -14.52 39.66 -35.78
N LYS A 162 -15.52 39.41 -36.63
CA LYS A 162 -15.74 40.18 -37.85
C LYS A 162 -16.49 41.44 -37.47
N HIS A 163 -15.85 42.60 -37.71
CA HIS A 163 -16.53 43.86 -37.85
C HIS A 163 -16.61 44.14 -39.36
N ASP A 164 -17.83 44.14 -39.89
CA ASP A 164 -18.15 44.68 -41.19
C ASP A 164 -18.72 46.11 -40.99
N HIS A 165 -18.12 47.03 -41.70
CA HIS A 165 -18.67 48.35 -42.02
C HIS A 165 -19.13 48.37 -43.49
#